data_b0f8a7d5d6e528c7effa9f22a62ac6f1
#
_entry.id   b0f8a7d5d6e528c7effa9f22a62ac6f1
#
_cell.length_a   1.000
_cell.length_b   1.000
_cell.length_c   1.000
_cell.angle_alpha   90.00
_cell.angle_beta   90.00
_cell.angle_gamma   90.00
#
_symmetry.space_group_name_H-M   'P 1'
#
loop_
_entity.id
_entity.type
_entity.pdbx_description
1 polymer ?
#
loop_
_entity_poly.entity_id
_entity_poly.type
_entity_poly.pdbx_seq_one_letter_code
_entity_poly.pdbx_strand_id
1 'polypeptide(L)'
;MIKHILVPTDGSSMATLAIHYAVAWARHYEATLHGIHVVDVKLLEGPFLQDISASLGTAPYINYQGNIAMLLEERGRTALEAFEKACAEANIPCDVTLTTGLVARSIVEKSPLMDLIVLGRGGEHNQWLDGLLGSTTEAVVRRTDRPVLVTGRDTPGAGRFVAAYDGSQHARNALHV
;
A
#
# COMPACT_ATOMS: atom_id res chain seq x y z
N MET A 1 -19.21 7.27 8.45
CA MET A 1 -18.51 8.51 8.00
C MET A 1 -17.03 8.18 7.96
N ILE A 2 -16.37 8.37 6.83
CA ILE A 2 -14.93 8.09 6.65
C ILE A 2 -14.12 9.23 7.26
N LYS A 3 -13.30 8.94 8.26
CA LYS A 3 -12.41 9.91 8.93
C LYS A 3 -10.94 9.52 8.90
N HIS A 4 -10.64 8.24 8.75
CA HIS A 4 -9.28 7.72 8.71
C HIS A 4 -9.10 6.80 7.50
N ILE A 5 -8.19 7.18 6.60
CA ILE A 5 -7.92 6.44 5.36
C ILE A 5 -6.48 5.93 5.38
N LEU A 6 -6.28 4.61 5.32
CA LEU A 6 -4.97 3.99 5.21
C LEU A 6 -4.54 3.93 3.74
N VAL A 7 -3.31 4.37 3.47
CA VAL A 7 -2.72 4.40 2.13
C VAL A 7 -1.36 3.72 2.14
N PRO A 8 -1.30 2.42 1.89
CA PRO A 8 -0.05 1.72 1.68
C PRO A 8 0.65 2.21 0.40
N THR A 9 1.94 2.49 0.50
CA THR A 9 2.74 2.95 -0.63
C THR A 9 4.08 2.22 -0.72
N ASP A 10 4.47 1.84 -1.93
CA ASP A 10 5.78 1.29 -2.28
C ASP A 10 6.58 2.24 -3.20
N GLY A 11 6.04 3.44 -3.46
CA GLY A 11 6.62 4.42 -4.37
C GLY A 11 6.37 4.14 -5.85
N SER A 12 5.64 3.07 -6.20
CA SER A 12 5.29 2.77 -7.61
C SER A 12 4.30 3.79 -8.19
N SER A 13 4.18 3.82 -9.51
CA SER A 13 3.19 4.65 -10.19
C SER A 13 1.75 4.31 -9.79
N MET A 14 1.47 3.04 -9.51
CA MET A 14 0.15 2.61 -9.02
C MET A 14 -0.12 3.06 -7.59
N ALA A 15 0.90 3.06 -6.73
CA ALA A 15 0.80 3.63 -5.38
C ALA A 15 0.62 5.15 -5.43
N THR A 16 1.33 5.84 -6.33
CA THR A 16 1.14 7.29 -6.55
C THR A 16 -0.29 7.61 -6.99
N LEU A 17 -0.87 6.80 -7.87
CA LEU A 17 -2.26 6.97 -8.27
C LEU A 17 -3.21 6.73 -7.09
N ALA A 18 -2.94 5.72 -6.25
CA ALA A 18 -3.71 5.48 -5.03
C ALA A 18 -3.67 6.68 -4.07
N ILE A 19 -2.53 7.35 -3.95
CA ILE A 19 -2.39 8.58 -3.15
C ILE A 19 -3.32 9.68 -3.70
N HIS A 20 -3.38 9.88 -5.02
CA HIS A 20 -4.27 10.89 -5.63
C HIS A 20 -5.75 10.58 -5.36
N TYR A 21 -6.16 9.30 -5.43
CA TYR A 21 -7.50 8.88 -5.04
C TYR A 21 -7.78 9.16 -3.56
N ALA A 22 -6.85 8.79 -2.68
CA ALA A 22 -6.99 9.00 -1.25
C ALA A 22 -7.11 10.50 -0.90
N VAL A 23 -6.31 11.37 -1.53
CA VAL A 23 -6.40 12.83 -1.37
C VAL A 23 -7.77 13.36 -1.82
N ALA A 24 -8.30 12.90 -2.95
CA ALA A 24 -9.63 13.31 -3.43
C ALA A 24 -10.72 12.90 -2.43
N TRP A 25 -10.66 11.69 -1.89
CA TRP A 25 -11.60 11.18 -0.90
C TRP A 25 -11.44 11.91 0.45
N ALA A 26 -10.20 12.12 0.90
CA ALA A 26 -9.93 12.85 2.15
C ALA A 26 -10.48 14.28 2.10
N ARG A 27 -10.36 14.94 0.96
CA ARG A 27 -10.94 16.28 0.76
C ARG A 27 -12.46 16.26 0.84
N HIS A 28 -13.12 15.24 0.28
CA HIS A 28 -14.58 15.13 0.28
C HIS A 28 -15.14 14.81 1.68
N TYR A 29 -14.47 13.94 2.42
CA TYR A 29 -14.93 13.47 3.73
C TYR A 29 -14.32 14.22 4.92
N GLU A 30 -13.43 15.17 4.68
CA GLU A 30 -12.62 15.83 5.71
C GLU A 30 -11.90 14.80 6.59
N ALA A 31 -11.21 13.86 5.93
CA ALA A 31 -10.54 12.74 6.55
C ALA A 31 -9.03 12.99 6.69
N THR A 32 -8.41 12.29 7.64
CA THR A 32 -6.95 12.20 7.81
C THR A 32 -6.42 11.01 7.01
N LEU A 33 -5.30 11.20 6.32
CA LEU A 33 -4.59 10.15 5.59
C LEU A 33 -3.47 9.54 6.43
N HIS A 34 -3.37 8.21 6.42
CA HIS A 34 -2.34 7.46 7.11
C HIS A 34 -1.50 6.70 6.08
N GLY A 35 -0.31 7.24 5.77
CA GLY A 35 0.65 6.61 4.88
C GLY A 35 1.38 5.47 5.58
N ILE A 36 1.51 4.31 4.94
CA ILE A 36 2.33 3.22 5.45
C ILE A 36 3.22 2.66 4.36
N HIS A 37 4.52 2.57 4.66
CA HIS A 37 5.46 1.76 3.90
C HIS A 37 5.94 0.59 4.76
N VAL A 38 5.96 -0.60 4.18
CA VAL A 38 6.42 -1.83 4.84
C VAL A 38 7.62 -2.37 4.09
N VAL A 39 8.78 -2.37 4.74
CA VAL A 39 9.96 -3.08 4.25
C VAL A 39 9.69 -4.57 4.35
N ASP A 40 9.65 -5.26 3.22
CA ASP A 40 9.32 -6.69 3.19
C ASP A 40 10.47 -7.52 3.79
N VAL A 41 10.19 -8.16 4.91
CA VAL A 41 11.15 -9.06 5.60
C VAL A 41 11.64 -10.19 4.69
N LYS A 42 10.84 -10.63 3.71
CA LYS A 42 11.23 -11.65 2.74
C LYS A 42 12.39 -11.22 1.85
N LEU A 43 12.55 -9.93 1.60
CA LEU A 43 13.69 -9.39 0.86
C LEU A 43 14.95 -9.35 1.72
N LEU A 44 14.82 -9.32 3.05
CA LEU A 44 15.93 -9.30 3.99
C LEU A 44 16.42 -10.70 4.40
N GLU A 45 15.53 -11.71 4.36
CA GLU A 45 15.80 -13.06 4.87
C GLU A 45 15.70 -14.16 3.79
N GLY A 46 15.37 -13.78 2.56
CA GLY A 46 15.04 -14.74 1.50
C GLY A 46 16.22 -15.40 0.80
N PRO A 47 15.97 -16.51 0.04
CA PRO A 47 16.97 -17.21 -0.77
C PRO A 47 17.69 -16.30 -1.75
N PHE A 48 17.08 -15.21 -2.18
CA PHE A 48 17.64 -14.21 -3.08
C PHE A 48 18.96 -13.62 -2.58
N LEU A 49 19.09 -13.35 -1.27
CA LEU A 49 20.34 -12.90 -0.68
C LEU A 49 21.41 -14.01 -0.59
N GLN A 50 20.97 -15.26 -0.43
CA GLN A 50 21.87 -16.41 -0.42
C GLN A 50 22.45 -16.66 -1.81
N ASP A 51 21.64 -16.54 -2.86
CA ASP A 51 22.07 -16.75 -4.26
C ASP A 51 23.06 -15.66 -4.71
N ILE A 52 22.83 -14.40 -4.34
CA ILE A 52 23.75 -13.30 -4.65
C ILE A 52 25.11 -13.50 -3.96
N SER A 53 25.12 -13.86 -2.67
CA SER A 53 26.36 -14.07 -1.93
C SER A 53 27.13 -15.29 -2.43
N ALA A 54 26.45 -16.37 -2.84
CA ALA A 54 27.05 -17.54 -3.45
C ALA A 54 27.65 -17.24 -4.83
N SER A 55 27.01 -16.38 -5.62
CA SER A 55 27.48 -15.98 -6.95
C SER A 55 28.71 -15.07 -6.92
N LEU A 56 28.89 -14.29 -5.86
CA LEU A 56 29.99 -13.34 -5.71
C LEU A 56 31.22 -13.96 -5.02
N GLY A 57 31.13 -15.19 -4.51
CA GLY A 57 32.27 -15.92 -3.92
C GLY A 57 32.86 -15.26 -2.67
N THR A 58 32.10 -14.36 -2.02
CA THR A 58 32.59 -13.57 -0.87
C THR A 58 31.75 -13.89 0.38
N ALA A 59 32.40 -14.42 1.42
CA ALA A 59 31.89 -14.25 2.77
C ALA A 59 32.38 -12.88 3.28
N PRO A 60 31.56 -12.11 4.00
CA PRO A 60 30.47 -12.50 4.86
C PRO A 60 29.13 -11.83 4.54
N TYR A 61 28.11 -12.65 4.48
CA TYR A 61 26.68 -12.40 4.37
C TYR A 61 26.15 -11.22 5.25
N ILE A 62 26.71 -11.04 6.43
CA ILE A 62 26.24 -10.06 7.43
C ILE A 62 26.36 -8.61 6.95
N ASN A 63 27.40 -8.25 6.20
CA ASN A 63 27.59 -6.88 5.74
C ASN A 63 26.65 -6.48 4.60
N TYR A 64 26.19 -7.45 3.79
CA TYR A 64 25.27 -7.16 2.70
C TYR A 64 23.82 -7.00 3.18
N GLN A 65 23.40 -7.75 4.21
CA GLN A 65 22.05 -7.60 4.80
C GLN A 65 21.84 -6.19 5.36
N GLY A 66 22.82 -5.65 6.09
CA GLY A 66 22.73 -4.29 6.62
C GLY A 66 22.59 -3.23 5.53
N ASN A 67 23.36 -3.33 4.48
CA ASN A 67 23.32 -2.39 3.35
C ASN A 67 22.00 -2.47 2.58
N ILE A 68 21.46 -3.69 2.37
CA ILE A 68 20.18 -3.89 1.70
C ILE A 68 19.03 -3.39 2.57
N ALA A 69 19.05 -3.65 3.87
CA ALA A 69 18.06 -3.12 4.80
C ALA A 69 18.01 -1.58 4.76
N MET A 70 19.18 -0.93 4.85
CA MET A 70 19.29 0.53 4.74
C MET A 70 18.75 1.05 3.41
N LEU A 71 19.05 0.39 2.29
CA LEU A 71 18.54 0.77 0.97
C LEU A 71 17.02 0.66 0.88
N LEU A 72 16.46 -0.43 1.39
CA LEU A 72 15.01 -0.65 1.39
C LEU A 72 14.28 0.34 2.32
N GLU A 73 14.86 0.66 3.47
CA GLU A 73 14.34 1.69 4.36
C GLU A 73 14.38 3.07 3.71
N GLU A 74 15.48 3.43 3.04
CA GLU A 74 15.62 4.71 2.34
C GLU A 74 14.59 4.85 1.21
N ARG A 75 14.36 3.79 0.44
CA ARG A 75 13.27 3.75 -0.54
C ARG A 75 11.90 3.95 0.11
N GLY A 76 11.69 3.32 1.26
CA GLY A 76 10.47 3.50 2.04
C GLY A 76 10.28 4.95 2.51
N ARG A 77 11.33 5.61 2.98
CA ARG A 77 11.31 7.02 3.37
C ARG A 77 10.97 7.92 2.18
N THR A 78 11.64 7.72 1.05
CA THR A 78 11.34 8.47 -0.19
C THR A 78 9.89 8.32 -0.64
N ALA A 79 9.32 7.10 -0.54
CA ALA A 79 7.92 6.86 -0.87
C ALA A 79 6.96 7.59 0.10
N LEU A 80 7.29 7.64 1.39
CA LEU A 80 6.52 8.35 2.40
C LEU A 80 6.65 9.86 2.27
N GLU A 81 7.83 10.38 1.96
CA GLU A 81 8.03 11.82 1.68
C GLU A 81 7.19 12.29 0.48
N ALA A 82 7.10 11.46 -0.58
CA ALA A 82 6.24 11.75 -1.71
C ALA A 82 4.75 11.77 -1.31
N PHE A 83 4.33 10.89 -0.41
CA PHE A 83 2.99 10.88 0.17
C PHE A 83 2.73 12.15 0.99
N GLU A 84 3.61 12.50 1.94
CA GLU A 84 3.49 13.72 2.77
C GLU A 84 3.42 14.98 1.91
N LYS A 85 4.25 15.04 0.86
CA LYS A 85 4.24 16.15 -0.10
C LYS A 85 2.88 16.28 -0.79
N ALA A 86 2.30 15.18 -1.26
CA ALA A 86 0.97 15.20 -1.89
C ALA A 86 -0.13 15.66 -0.91
N CYS A 87 -0.06 15.24 0.35
CA CYS A 87 -0.96 15.69 1.42
C CYS A 87 -0.81 17.19 1.69
N ALA A 88 0.43 17.67 1.80
CA ALA A 88 0.72 19.10 2.05
C ALA A 88 0.23 20.00 0.91
N GLU A 89 0.47 19.62 -0.35
CA GLU A 89 -0.02 20.34 -1.54
C GLU A 89 -1.55 20.42 -1.59
N ALA A 90 -2.23 19.41 -1.03
CA ALA A 90 -3.68 19.35 -0.96
C ALA A 90 -4.28 19.96 0.32
N ASN A 91 -3.45 20.36 1.30
CA ASN A 91 -3.83 20.76 2.65
C ASN A 91 -4.66 19.69 3.39
N ILE A 92 -4.28 18.42 3.25
CA ILE A 92 -4.90 17.29 3.94
C ILE A 92 -4.03 16.88 5.14
N PRO A 93 -4.61 16.72 6.34
CA PRO A 93 -3.86 16.21 7.48
C PRO A 93 -3.42 14.77 7.24
N CYS A 94 -2.16 14.47 7.54
CA CYS A 94 -1.63 13.12 7.38
C CYS A 94 -0.59 12.77 8.44
N ASP A 95 -0.38 11.48 8.60
CA ASP A 95 0.77 10.89 9.29
C ASP A 95 1.35 9.73 8.49
N VAL A 96 2.57 9.33 8.82
CA VAL A 96 3.28 8.25 8.11
C VAL A 96 3.86 7.23 9.08
N THR A 97 3.92 5.98 8.63
CA THR A 97 4.54 4.87 9.35
C THR A 97 5.48 4.11 8.41
N LEU A 98 6.75 4.01 8.80
CA LEU A 98 7.70 3.08 8.22
C LEU A 98 7.84 1.88 9.17
N THR A 99 7.67 0.67 8.66
CA THR A 99 7.81 -0.56 9.47
C THR A 99 8.41 -1.68 8.65
N THR A 100 8.92 -2.72 9.30
CA THR A 100 9.45 -3.93 8.66
C THR A 100 8.57 -5.12 9.01
N GLY A 101 8.23 -5.95 8.02
CA GLY A 101 7.39 -7.12 8.24
C GLY A 101 6.87 -7.76 6.97
N LEU A 102 5.85 -8.61 7.10
CA LEU A 102 5.10 -9.15 5.97
C LEU A 102 4.10 -8.10 5.47
N VAL A 103 4.30 -7.58 4.27
CA VAL A 103 3.60 -6.39 3.76
C VAL A 103 2.09 -6.44 3.96
N ALA A 104 1.42 -7.47 3.42
CA ALA A 104 -0.03 -7.58 3.54
C ALA A 104 -0.51 -7.73 4.99
N ARG A 105 0.25 -8.44 5.84
CA ARG A 105 -0.06 -8.62 7.25
C ARG A 105 0.01 -7.30 8.00
N SER A 106 1.10 -6.55 7.83
CA SER A 106 1.30 -5.26 8.50
C SER A 106 0.21 -4.24 8.12
N ILE A 107 -0.24 -4.25 6.85
CA ILE A 107 -1.37 -3.42 6.41
C ILE A 107 -2.66 -3.83 7.11
N VAL A 108 -2.97 -5.13 7.15
CA VAL A 108 -4.19 -5.65 7.80
C VAL A 108 -4.17 -5.39 9.31
N GLU A 109 -3.03 -5.51 9.99
CA GLU A 109 -2.90 -5.20 11.42
C GLU A 109 -3.16 -3.72 11.76
N LYS A 110 -2.93 -2.80 10.82
CA LYS A 110 -3.28 -1.38 10.96
C LYS A 110 -4.75 -1.08 10.66
N SER A 111 -5.41 -1.92 9.88
CA SER A 111 -6.76 -1.66 9.34
C SER A 111 -7.86 -1.47 10.40
N PRO A 112 -7.85 -2.07 11.60
CA PRO A 112 -8.92 -1.89 12.59
C PRO A 112 -9.15 -0.43 13.03
N LEU A 113 -8.13 0.40 12.93
CA LEU A 113 -8.19 1.82 13.30
C LEU A 113 -8.60 2.73 12.13
N MET A 114 -8.89 2.15 10.97
CA MET A 114 -9.17 2.86 9.74
C MET A 114 -10.61 2.63 9.28
N ASP A 115 -11.16 3.59 8.54
CA ASP A 115 -12.49 3.49 7.95
C ASP A 115 -12.43 2.97 6.52
N LEU A 116 -11.33 3.23 5.82
CA LEU A 116 -11.10 2.86 4.43
C LEU A 116 -9.61 2.55 4.21
N ILE A 117 -9.32 1.59 3.34
CA ILE A 117 -7.98 1.36 2.81
C ILE A 117 -7.99 1.70 1.32
N VAL A 118 -7.03 2.50 0.85
CA VAL A 118 -6.87 2.81 -0.57
C VAL A 118 -5.59 2.19 -1.07
N LEU A 119 -5.71 1.26 -2.02
CA LEU A 119 -4.60 0.49 -2.57
C LEU A 119 -4.48 0.66 -4.07
N GLY A 120 -3.26 0.73 -4.56
CA GLY A 120 -2.96 0.51 -5.98
C GLY A 120 -3.34 -0.91 -6.39
N ARG A 121 -3.77 -1.09 -7.64
CA ARG A 121 -4.12 -2.41 -8.20
C ARG A 121 -2.96 -3.41 -8.14
N GLY A 122 -1.72 -2.92 -8.19
CA GLY A 122 -0.49 -3.71 -8.09
C GLY A 122 0.63 -2.85 -7.52
N GLY A 123 1.79 -3.44 -7.30
CA GLY A 123 3.01 -2.77 -6.90
C GLY A 123 4.07 -2.78 -8.01
N GLU A 124 5.29 -2.45 -7.65
CA GLU A 124 6.45 -2.32 -8.54
C GLU A 124 6.70 -3.55 -9.45
N HIS A 125 6.41 -4.75 -8.96
CA HIS A 125 6.66 -6.00 -9.69
C HIS A 125 5.49 -6.45 -10.60
N ASN A 126 4.39 -5.71 -10.64
CA ASN A 126 3.16 -6.16 -11.32
C ASN A 126 2.91 -5.48 -12.67
N GLN A 127 3.91 -4.79 -13.23
CA GLN A 127 3.78 -4.03 -14.49
C GLN A 127 3.49 -4.92 -15.72
N TRP A 128 3.74 -6.23 -15.61
CA TRP A 128 3.64 -7.19 -16.71
C TRP A 128 2.37 -8.06 -16.70
N LEU A 129 1.55 -7.98 -15.63
CA LEU A 129 0.36 -8.81 -15.46
C LEU A 129 -0.90 -7.99 -15.75
N ASP A 130 -1.21 -7.80 -17.02
CA ASP A 130 -2.45 -7.16 -17.45
C ASP A 130 -3.68 -7.93 -16.94
N GLY A 131 -4.51 -7.24 -16.18
CA GLY A 131 -5.79 -7.77 -15.72
C GLY A 131 -5.82 -8.40 -14.32
N LEU A 132 -4.68 -8.73 -13.72
CA LEU A 132 -4.63 -9.35 -12.39
C LEU A 132 -4.36 -8.32 -11.28
N LEU A 133 -4.82 -8.63 -10.09
CA LEU A 133 -4.46 -7.89 -8.87
C LEU A 133 -3.05 -8.29 -8.42
N GLY A 134 -2.31 -7.33 -7.88
CA GLY A 134 -1.05 -7.63 -7.20
C GLY A 134 -1.28 -8.51 -5.97
N SER A 135 -0.31 -9.36 -5.65
CA SER A 135 -0.40 -10.32 -4.55
C SER A 135 -0.67 -9.65 -3.19
N THR A 136 -0.10 -8.48 -2.94
CA THR A 136 -0.35 -7.70 -1.73
C THR A 136 -1.79 -7.20 -1.69
N THR A 137 -2.28 -6.62 -2.79
CA THR A 137 -3.65 -6.10 -2.89
C THR A 137 -4.67 -7.22 -2.70
N GLU A 138 -4.49 -8.36 -3.39
CA GLU A 138 -5.35 -9.52 -3.20
C GLU A 138 -5.33 -10.03 -1.76
N ALA A 139 -4.16 -10.13 -1.14
CA ALA A 139 -4.03 -10.62 0.23
C ALA A 139 -4.67 -9.68 1.26
N VAL A 140 -4.61 -8.36 1.06
CA VAL A 140 -5.27 -7.38 1.92
C VAL A 140 -6.78 -7.47 1.77
N VAL A 141 -7.30 -7.45 0.54
CA VAL A 141 -8.75 -7.55 0.27
C VAL A 141 -9.36 -8.81 0.88
N ARG A 142 -8.64 -9.94 0.86
CA ARG A 142 -9.12 -11.21 1.44
C ARG A 142 -9.10 -11.27 2.96
N ARG A 143 -8.34 -10.43 3.64
CA ARG A 143 -8.04 -10.56 5.08
C ARG A 143 -8.56 -9.43 5.94
N THR A 144 -8.88 -8.29 5.35
CA THR A 144 -9.40 -7.14 6.11
C THR A 144 -10.92 -7.16 6.16
N ASP A 145 -11.47 -6.71 7.29
CA ASP A 145 -12.91 -6.45 7.45
C ASP A 145 -13.29 -5.00 7.09
N ARG A 146 -12.30 -4.19 6.69
CA ARG A 146 -12.52 -2.80 6.29
C ARG A 146 -12.75 -2.69 4.80
N PRO A 147 -13.56 -1.70 4.36
CA PRO A 147 -13.69 -1.39 2.95
C PRO A 147 -12.32 -1.13 2.31
N VAL A 148 -12.13 -1.66 1.10
CA VAL A 148 -10.91 -1.45 0.33
C VAL A 148 -11.27 -0.85 -1.02
N LEU A 149 -10.74 0.33 -1.31
CA LEU A 149 -10.75 0.95 -2.62
C LEU A 149 -9.49 0.52 -3.38
N VAL A 150 -9.67 -0.30 -4.41
CA VAL A 150 -8.58 -0.66 -5.33
C VAL A 150 -8.63 0.29 -6.52
N THR A 151 -7.56 1.07 -6.71
CA THR A 151 -7.54 2.11 -7.76
C THR A 151 -7.33 1.50 -9.14
N GLY A 152 -8.01 2.08 -10.13
CA GLY A 152 -7.85 1.74 -11.54
C GLY A 152 -6.53 2.23 -12.15
N ARG A 153 -6.52 2.40 -13.47
CA ARG A 153 -5.38 2.95 -14.23
C ARG A 153 -5.48 4.46 -14.41
N ASP A 154 -6.69 5.00 -14.29
CA ASP A 154 -7.00 6.40 -14.58
C ASP A 154 -7.26 7.17 -13.26
N THR A 155 -7.14 8.49 -13.35
CA THR A 155 -7.47 9.38 -12.24
C THR A 155 -8.96 9.30 -11.87
N PRO A 156 -9.33 9.60 -10.61
CA PRO A 156 -10.71 9.59 -10.18
C PRO A 156 -11.58 10.50 -11.06
N GLY A 157 -12.64 9.94 -11.61
CA GLY A 157 -13.62 10.68 -12.39
C GLY A 157 -15.04 10.41 -11.92
N ALA A 158 -15.97 11.31 -12.22
CA ALA A 158 -17.39 11.06 -12.04
C ALA A 158 -17.85 9.97 -13.03
N GLY A 159 -18.42 8.88 -12.51
CA GLY A 159 -18.81 7.73 -13.31
C GLY A 159 -20.06 7.04 -12.78
N ARG A 160 -20.51 6.03 -13.52
CA ARG A 160 -21.56 5.11 -13.06
C ARG A 160 -20.93 4.04 -12.16
N PHE A 161 -21.59 3.77 -11.04
CA PHE A 161 -21.21 2.71 -10.12
C PHE A 161 -22.06 1.48 -10.35
N VAL A 162 -21.46 0.30 -10.23
CA VAL A 162 -22.14 -0.99 -10.25
C VAL A 162 -21.86 -1.68 -8.93
N ALA A 163 -22.89 -1.98 -8.15
CA ALA A 163 -22.76 -2.74 -6.92
C ALA A 163 -23.04 -4.22 -7.20
N ALA A 164 -22.06 -5.09 -6.96
CA ALA A 164 -22.26 -6.53 -6.89
C ALA A 164 -22.70 -6.90 -5.47
N TYR A 165 -23.88 -7.51 -5.33
CA TYR A 165 -24.46 -7.78 -4.02
C TYR A 165 -24.95 -9.22 -3.91
N ASP A 166 -24.35 -9.97 -2.98
CA ASP A 166 -24.65 -11.37 -2.69
C ASP A 166 -25.41 -11.59 -1.35
N GLY A 167 -25.79 -10.51 -0.67
CA GLY A 167 -26.43 -10.58 0.64
C GLY A 167 -25.50 -10.79 1.83
N SER A 168 -24.17 -10.94 1.59
CA SER A 168 -23.18 -11.09 2.65
C SER A 168 -23.01 -9.81 3.49
N GLN A 169 -22.42 -9.95 4.68
CA GLN A 169 -22.07 -8.79 5.50
C GLN A 169 -21.04 -7.90 4.79
N HIS A 170 -20.09 -8.49 4.04
CA HIS A 170 -19.10 -7.74 3.25
C HIS A 170 -19.76 -6.91 2.15
N ALA A 171 -20.71 -7.49 1.41
CA ALA A 171 -21.48 -6.74 0.41
C ALA A 171 -22.30 -5.61 1.01
N ARG A 172 -22.90 -5.83 2.19
CA ARG A 172 -23.59 -4.76 2.95
C ARG A 172 -22.64 -3.64 3.36
N ASN A 173 -21.47 -3.98 3.89
CA ASN A 173 -20.45 -2.99 4.29
C ASN A 173 -19.99 -2.16 3.08
N ALA A 174 -19.82 -2.79 1.91
CA ALA A 174 -19.42 -2.09 0.70
C ALA A 174 -20.46 -1.07 0.19
N LEU A 175 -21.74 -1.23 0.51
CA LEU A 175 -22.80 -0.29 0.14
C LEU A 175 -22.88 0.95 1.06
N HIS A 176 -22.17 0.94 2.20
CA HIS A 176 -22.17 2.04 3.17
C HIS A 176 -20.95 2.98 3.03
N VAL A 177 -20.08 2.72 2.06
CA VAL A 177 -18.93 3.56 1.68
C VAL A 177 -19.35 4.47 0.53
#